data_8bcc2d0c3be1c6cbe67f86b9bb7d6553
#
_entry.id   8bcc2d0c3be1c6cbe67f86b9bb7d6553
#
_cell.length_a   1.000
_cell.length_b   1.000
_cell.length_c   1.000
_cell.angle_alpha   90.00
_cell.angle_beta   90.00
_cell.angle_gamma   90.00
#
_symmetry.space_group_name_H-M   'P 1'
#
loop_
_entity.id
_entity.type
_entity.pdbx_description
1 polymer ?
#
loop_
_entity_poly.entity_id
_entity_poly.type
_entity_poly.pdbx_seq_one_letter_code
_entity_poly.pdbx_strand_id
1 'polypeptide(L)'
;MKIGILSRKKELYSTRRLIEAAEARGHVVRVIDPLRCYINISAHKPTVHFKGENLDGFDAIIPRIGASVTFYGTAIVRQFEMKGVYCLNESQAITRARDKLRSTQLMAREGIGLPITGFGHSPDDKQDLMGLIGEPPFIIKLLEGTQGKGVVLTETKKAAESVIDAFRNLDAYFLVQEFISESAGSDIRCF
;
A
#
# COMPACT_ATOMS: atom_id res chain seq x y z
N MET A 1 12.30 19.44 -17.29
CA MET A 1 12.23 19.08 -15.86
C MET A 1 13.18 17.93 -15.59
N LYS A 2 13.75 17.89 -14.38
CA LYS A 2 14.54 16.76 -13.87
C LYS A 2 13.65 15.89 -13.00
N ILE A 3 13.37 14.66 -13.44
CA ILE A 3 12.43 13.73 -12.79
C ILE A 3 13.19 12.56 -12.17
N GLY A 4 12.98 12.30 -10.89
CA GLY A 4 13.46 11.11 -10.22
C GLY A 4 12.41 10.00 -10.19
N ILE A 5 12.74 8.80 -10.64
CA ILE A 5 11.87 7.64 -10.48
C ILE A 5 12.43 6.76 -9.37
N LEU A 6 11.73 6.66 -8.23
CA LEU A 6 12.13 5.79 -7.14
C LEU A 6 11.74 4.35 -7.47
N SER A 7 12.67 3.58 -8.02
CA SER A 7 12.46 2.18 -8.41
C SER A 7 13.71 1.36 -8.16
N ARG A 8 13.54 0.14 -7.64
CA ARG A 8 14.64 -0.80 -7.38
C ARG A 8 15.29 -1.35 -8.66
N LYS A 9 14.54 -1.36 -9.78
CA LYS A 9 15.01 -1.92 -11.06
C LYS A 9 14.49 -1.06 -12.21
N LYS A 10 15.41 -0.54 -13.00
CA LYS A 10 15.07 0.25 -14.21
C LYS A 10 14.49 -0.61 -15.34
N GLU A 11 14.78 -1.91 -15.33
CA GLU A 11 14.38 -2.90 -16.34
C GLU A 11 12.90 -3.31 -16.22
N LEU A 12 12.25 -3.01 -15.09
CA LEU A 12 10.82 -3.30 -14.94
C LEU A 12 10.01 -2.58 -16.02
N TYR A 13 9.08 -3.30 -16.64
CA TYR A 13 8.27 -2.76 -17.73
C TYR A 13 7.69 -1.37 -17.42
N SER A 14 7.00 -1.24 -16.27
CA SER A 14 6.39 0.05 -15.89
C SER A 14 7.41 1.16 -15.65
N THR A 15 8.60 0.84 -15.09
CA THR A 15 9.67 1.83 -14.88
C THR A 15 10.23 2.29 -16.22
N ARG A 16 10.51 1.35 -17.13
CA ARG A 16 11.00 1.65 -18.47
C ARG A 16 9.99 2.50 -19.26
N ARG A 17 8.70 2.17 -19.22
CA ARG A 17 7.66 2.97 -19.89
C ARG A 17 7.57 4.41 -19.35
N LEU A 18 7.78 4.60 -18.05
CA LEU A 18 7.84 5.94 -17.45
C LEU A 18 9.07 6.72 -17.91
N ILE A 19 10.23 6.07 -18.03
CA ILE A 19 11.46 6.68 -18.56
C ILE A 19 11.20 7.14 -20.01
N GLU A 20 10.80 6.23 -20.89
CA GLU A 20 10.52 6.50 -22.30
C GLU A 20 9.52 7.65 -22.49
N ALA A 21 8.43 7.64 -21.71
CA ALA A 21 7.41 8.67 -21.81
C ALA A 21 7.89 10.05 -21.32
N ALA A 22 8.76 10.11 -20.33
CA ALA A 22 9.31 11.36 -19.83
C ALA A 22 10.39 11.91 -20.77
N GLU A 23 11.29 11.06 -21.27
CA GLU A 23 12.33 11.45 -22.24
C GLU A 23 11.72 11.94 -23.57
N ALA A 24 10.67 11.27 -24.06
CA ALA A 24 9.93 11.70 -25.26
C ALA A 24 9.29 13.10 -25.10
N ARG A 25 9.09 13.55 -23.86
CA ARG A 25 8.61 14.91 -23.53
C ARG A 25 9.73 15.91 -23.21
N GLY A 26 10.98 15.54 -23.45
CA GLY A 26 12.15 16.39 -23.23
C GLY A 26 12.53 16.55 -21.75
N HIS A 27 12.16 15.60 -20.89
CA HIS A 27 12.55 15.61 -19.47
C HIS A 27 13.83 14.80 -19.25
N VAL A 28 14.64 15.22 -18.28
CA VAL A 28 15.81 14.46 -17.82
C VAL A 28 15.35 13.50 -16.73
N VAL A 29 15.60 12.21 -16.91
CA VAL A 29 15.13 11.16 -15.98
C VAL A 29 16.30 10.49 -15.28
N ARG A 30 16.15 10.27 -13.98
CA ARG A 30 17.08 9.45 -13.19
C ARG A 30 16.32 8.40 -12.38
N VAL A 31 16.67 7.12 -12.55
CA VAL A 31 16.16 6.03 -11.71
C VAL A 31 17.02 5.90 -10.48
N ILE A 32 16.38 5.86 -9.32
CA ILE A 32 17.00 5.86 -8.00
C ILE A 32 16.40 4.70 -7.20
N ASP A 33 17.25 3.80 -6.71
CA ASP A 33 16.80 2.74 -5.80
C ASP A 33 16.56 3.34 -4.41
N PRO A 34 15.32 3.39 -3.92
CA PRO A 34 15.01 3.99 -2.63
C PRO A 34 15.71 3.27 -1.46
N LEU A 35 15.98 1.96 -1.56
CA LEU A 35 16.69 1.22 -0.51
C LEU A 35 18.18 1.53 -0.42
N ARG A 36 18.74 2.20 -1.42
CA ARG A 36 20.12 2.68 -1.43
C ARG A 36 20.23 4.17 -1.11
N CYS A 37 19.08 4.82 -0.90
CA CYS A 37 19.07 6.19 -0.42
C CYS A 37 19.30 6.21 1.10
N TYR A 38 19.92 7.28 1.56
CA TYR A 38 19.98 7.63 2.98
C TYR A 38 19.71 9.13 3.13
N ILE A 39 19.20 9.51 4.29
CA ILE A 39 18.69 10.85 4.54
C ILE A 39 19.43 11.49 5.71
N ASN A 40 19.61 12.80 5.62
CA ASN A 40 19.98 13.62 6.78
C ASN A 40 18.76 14.45 7.20
N ILE A 41 18.36 14.26 8.45
CA ILE A 41 17.24 14.98 9.06
C ILE A 41 17.83 16.09 9.93
N SER A 42 18.02 17.25 9.34
CA SER A 42 18.47 18.45 10.03
C SER A 42 17.51 19.61 9.84
N ALA A 43 17.44 20.49 10.82
CA ALA A 43 16.61 21.68 10.73
C ALA A 43 17.01 22.53 9.51
N HIS A 44 16.04 22.95 8.72
CA HIS A 44 16.18 23.85 7.56
C HIS A 44 16.97 23.29 6.34
N LYS A 45 17.68 22.16 6.47
CA LYS A 45 18.46 21.58 5.36
C LYS A 45 18.31 20.06 5.29
N PRO A 46 17.10 19.53 5.11
CA PRO A 46 16.92 18.09 4.91
C PRO A 46 17.56 17.67 3.58
N THR A 47 18.32 16.55 3.57
CA THR A 47 18.96 16.05 2.36
C THR A 47 18.63 14.59 2.10
N VAL A 48 18.67 14.20 0.84
CA VAL A 48 18.60 12.81 0.38
C VAL A 48 19.86 12.48 -0.37
N HIS A 49 20.51 11.39 -0.02
CA HIS A 49 21.74 10.94 -0.65
C HIS A 49 21.56 9.58 -1.33
N PHE A 50 22.30 9.37 -2.40
CA PHE A 50 22.35 8.11 -3.13
C PHE A 50 23.75 7.92 -3.69
N LYS A 51 24.40 6.81 -3.36
CA LYS A 51 25.78 6.50 -3.81
C LYS A 51 26.80 7.62 -3.54
N GLY A 52 26.72 8.24 -2.38
CA GLY A 52 27.61 9.33 -1.99
C GLY A 52 27.22 10.72 -2.52
N GLU A 53 26.29 10.82 -3.43
CA GLU A 53 25.83 12.09 -3.99
C GLU A 53 24.60 12.63 -3.23
N ASN A 54 24.54 13.95 -3.07
CA ASN A 54 23.31 14.62 -2.64
C ASN A 54 22.33 14.74 -3.83
N LEU A 55 21.11 14.29 -3.63
CA LEU A 55 20.06 14.32 -4.65
C LEU A 55 19.32 15.67 -4.65
N ASP A 56 19.92 16.67 -5.28
CA ASP A 56 19.36 18.01 -5.42
C ASP A 56 18.87 18.32 -6.83
N GLY A 57 18.04 19.36 -6.92
CA GLY A 57 17.55 19.93 -8.18
C GLY A 57 16.61 19.02 -8.94
N PHE A 58 15.88 18.13 -8.28
CA PHE A 58 14.74 17.44 -8.88
C PHE A 58 13.51 18.34 -8.82
N ASP A 59 12.78 18.40 -9.93
CA ASP A 59 11.50 19.08 -10.03
C ASP A 59 10.36 18.16 -9.55
N ALA A 60 10.49 16.86 -9.82
CA ALA A 60 9.49 15.88 -9.43
C ALA A 60 10.09 14.50 -9.10
N ILE A 61 9.39 13.77 -8.24
CA ILE A 61 9.66 12.37 -7.91
C ILE A 61 8.44 11.52 -8.26
N ILE A 62 8.67 10.41 -8.94
CA ILE A 62 7.65 9.39 -9.23
C ILE A 62 7.99 8.14 -8.38
N PRO A 63 7.27 7.91 -7.26
CA PRO A 63 7.50 6.75 -6.43
C PRO A 63 6.96 5.47 -7.07
N ARG A 64 7.83 4.45 -7.20
CA ARG A 64 7.48 3.07 -7.57
C ARG A 64 7.80 2.14 -6.42
N ILE A 65 7.20 2.43 -5.26
CA ILE A 65 7.47 1.74 -4.00
C ILE A 65 6.69 0.43 -3.93
N GLY A 66 7.41 -0.68 -3.84
CA GLY A 66 6.81 -2.01 -3.65
C GLY A 66 6.29 -2.21 -2.22
N ALA A 67 5.36 -3.16 -2.05
CA ALA A 67 4.72 -3.41 -0.75
C ALA A 67 5.73 -3.75 0.37
N SER A 68 6.71 -4.61 0.08
CA SER A 68 7.72 -5.04 1.07
C SER A 68 8.67 -3.95 1.54
N VAL A 69 8.65 -2.77 0.90
CA VAL A 69 9.56 -1.66 1.20
C VAL A 69 8.82 -0.35 1.46
N THR A 70 7.53 -0.46 1.79
CA THR A 70 6.66 0.71 1.96
C THR A 70 7.21 1.67 3.01
N PHE A 71 7.56 1.18 4.19
CA PHE A 71 8.06 2.04 5.28
C PHE A 71 9.26 2.88 4.85
N TYR A 72 10.31 2.22 4.38
CA TYR A 72 11.54 2.91 3.99
C TYR A 72 11.34 3.78 2.75
N GLY A 73 10.66 3.24 1.73
CA GLY A 73 10.39 3.96 0.49
C GLY A 73 9.60 5.25 0.71
N THR A 74 8.56 5.20 1.54
CA THR A 74 7.76 6.40 1.86
C THR A 74 8.52 7.39 2.77
N ALA A 75 9.46 6.94 3.60
CA ALA A 75 10.34 7.83 4.33
C ALA A 75 11.23 8.65 3.37
N ILE A 76 11.75 8.03 2.31
CA ILE A 76 12.52 8.73 1.26
C ILE A 76 11.63 9.71 0.48
N VAL A 77 10.39 9.32 0.12
CA VAL A 77 9.44 10.22 -0.54
C VAL A 77 9.15 11.44 0.34
N ARG A 78 8.86 11.22 1.63
CA ARG A 78 8.60 12.29 2.60
C ARG A 78 9.76 13.26 2.73
N GLN A 79 10.99 12.77 2.64
CA GLN A 79 12.16 13.62 2.67
C GLN A 79 12.24 14.53 1.43
N PHE A 80 11.87 14.05 0.24
CA PHE A 80 11.75 14.89 -0.94
C PHE A 80 10.61 15.92 -0.80
N GLU A 81 9.47 15.52 -0.22
CA GLU A 81 8.37 16.44 0.08
C GLU A 81 8.82 17.58 1.01
N MET A 82 9.58 17.26 2.07
CA MET A 82 10.16 18.25 2.98
C MET A 82 11.12 19.24 2.28
N LYS A 83 11.72 18.83 1.16
CA LYS A 83 12.56 19.69 0.31
C LYS A 83 11.75 20.50 -0.71
N GLY A 84 10.42 20.40 -0.69
CA GLY A 84 9.53 21.08 -1.64
C GLY A 84 9.47 20.44 -3.03
N VAL A 85 10.00 19.23 -3.19
CA VAL A 85 9.94 18.50 -4.47
C VAL A 85 8.55 17.88 -4.64
N TYR A 86 7.95 18.08 -5.81
CA TYR A 86 6.66 17.47 -6.14
C TYR A 86 6.77 15.94 -6.21
N CYS A 87 5.93 15.23 -5.46
CA CYS A 87 5.91 13.77 -5.42
C CYS A 87 4.58 13.22 -5.92
N LEU A 88 4.61 12.39 -6.96
CA LEU A 88 3.43 11.73 -7.54
C LEU A 88 3.55 10.21 -7.42
N ASN A 89 2.93 9.59 -6.45
CA ASN A 89 2.04 10.05 -5.39
C ASN A 89 2.83 10.50 -4.14
N GLU A 90 2.14 11.22 -3.28
CA GLU A 90 2.67 11.61 -1.98
C GLU A 90 2.90 10.42 -1.03
N SER A 91 3.83 10.58 -0.08
CA SER A 91 4.15 9.55 0.92
C SER A 91 2.93 9.13 1.74
N GLN A 92 2.10 10.10 2.11
CA GLN A 92 0.88 9.86 2.88
C GLN A 92 -0.17 9.11 2.06
N ALA A 93 -0.33 9.42 0.78
CA ALA A 93 -1.25 8.71 -0.12
C ALA A 93 -0.82 7.25 -0.29
N ILE A 94 0.48 7.00 -0.47
CA ILE A 94 1.03 5.65 -0.57
C ILE A 94 0.76 4.85 0.71
N THR A 95 1.04 5.42 1.89
CA THR A 95 0.81 4.74 3.17
C THR A 95 -0.66 4.43 3.41
N ARG A 96 -1.55 5.38 3.13
CA ARG A 96 -3.01 5.17 3.26
C ARG A 96 -3.53 4.06 2.35
N ALA A 97 -3.08 4.05 1.09
CA ALA A 97 -3.48 3.02 0.13
C ALA A 97 -2.92 1.62 0.44
N ARG A 98 -1.81 1.54 1.16
CA ARG A 98 -1.19 0.26 1.59
C ARG A 98 -1.85 -0.35 2.81
N ASP A 99 -2.38 0.46 3.68
CA ASP A 99 -3.07 0.03 4.89
C ASP A 99 -4.53 -0.29 4.53
N LYS A 100 -4.85 -1.60 4.46
CA LYS A 100 -6.20 -2.06 4.09
C LYS A 100 -7.28 -1.55 5.03
N LEU A 101 -7.00 -1.55 6.34
CA LEU A 101 -7.95 -1.08 7.34
C LEU A 101 -8.20 0.41 7.18
N ARG A 102 -7.12 1.19 7.14
CA ARG A 102 -7.19 2.64 7.02
C ARG A 102 -7.84 3.08 5.70
N SER A 103 -7.51 2.42 4.58
CA SER A 103 -8.13 2.73 3.29
C SER A 103 -9.64 2.45 3.31
N THR A 104 -10.06 1.32 3.88
CA THR A 104 -11.48 0.98 4.05
C THR A 104 -12.19 2.02 4.93
N GLN A 105 -11.61 2.41 6.07
CA GLN A 105 -12.18 3.45 6.94
C GLN A 105 -12.30 4.81 6.25
N LEU A 106 -11.30 5.20 5.45
CA LEU A 106 -11.33 6.45 4.69
C LEU A 106 -12.43 6.43 3.63
N MET A 107 -12.58 5.34 2.88
CA MET A 107 -13.63 5.19 1.87
C MET A 107 -15.03 5.17 2.52
N ALA A 108 -15.18 4.49 3.66
CA ALA A 108 -16.44 4.48 4.41
C ALA A 108 -16.83 5.89 4.87
N ARG A 109 -15.87 6.67 5.36
CA ARG A 109 -16.10 8.06 5.77
C ARG A 109 -16.61 8.94 4.62
N GLU A 110 -16.12 8.70 3.41
CA GLU A 110 -16.53 9.44 2.20
C GLU A 110 -17.83 8.87 1.57
N GLY A 111 -18.49 7.91 2.23
CA GLY A 111 -19.74 7.32 1.74
C GLY A 111 -19.61 6.41 0.52
N ILE A 112 -18.39 5.95 0.22
CA ILE A 112 -18.16 5.02 -0.88
C ILE A 112 -18.68 3.63 -0.47
N GLY A 113 -19.49 2.99 -1.35
CA GLY A 113 -19.99 1.64 -1.13
C GLY A 113 -18.86 0.63 -0.95
N LEU A 114 -18.91 -0.12 0.14
CA LEU A 114 -17.91 -1.11 0.52
C LEU A 114 -18.60 -2.39 0.97
N PRO A 115 -17.96 -3.55 0.84
CA PRO A 115 -18.38 -4.76 1.55
C PRO A 115 -18.43 -4.50 3.05
N ILE A 116 -19.44 -5.03 3.74
CA ILE A 116 -19.51 -4.96 5.20
C ILE A 116 -18.22 -5.55 5.76
N THR A 117 -17.50 -4.78 6.55
CA THR A 117 -16.15 -5.11 7.01
C THR A 117 -16.05 -4.98 8.52
N GLY A 118 -15.64 -6.04 9.17
CA GLY A 118 -15.35 -6.08 10.59
C GLY A 118 -13.86 -6.22 10.86
N PHE A 119 -13.41 -5.61 11.95
CA PHE A 119 -12.06 -5.72 12.47
C PHE A 119 -12.13 -5.92 13.98
N GLY A 120 -11.52 -6.97 14.47
CA GLY A 120 -11.46 -7.31 15.89
C GLY A 120 -10.08 -7.82 16.27
N HIS A 121 -9.81 -7.80 17.57
CA HIS A 121 -8.53 -8.26 18.11
C HIS A 121 -8.70 -9.49 19.01
N SER A 122 -9.73 -9.49 19.88
CA SER A 122 -9.96 -10.60 20.80
C SER A 122 -10.56 -11.82 20.09
N PRO A 123 -10.04 -13.03 20.33
CA PRO A 123 -10.68 -14.25 19.86
C PRO A 123 -12.02 -14.52 20.56
N ASP A 124 -12.26 -13.95 21.75
CA ASP A 124 -13.49 -14.12 22.51
C ASP A 124 -14.68 -13.42 21.82
N ASP A 125 -14.41 -12.35 21.08
CA ASP A 125 -15.43 -11.54 20.38
C ASP A 125 -15.67 -11.99 18.93
N LYS A 126 -15.12 -13.11 18.49
CA LYS A 126 -15.19 -13.54 17.08
C LYS A 126 -16.61 -13.81 16.59
N GLN A 127 -17.49 -14.32 17.46
CA GLN A 127 -18.88 -14.58 17.11
C GLN A 127 -19.66 -13.27 16.93
N ASP A 128 -19.45 -12.30 17.82
CA ASP A 128 -20.04 -10.98 17.71
C ASP A 128 -19.51 -10.24 16.49
N LEU A 129 -18.20 -10.33 16.21
CA LEU A 129 -17.59 -9.77 15.00
C LEU A 129 -18.22 -10.34 13.73
N MET A 130 -18.41 -11.65 13.64
CA MET A 130 -19.07 -12.28 12.49
C MET A 130 -20.56 -11.87 12.42
N GLY A 131 -21.23 -11.72 13.57
CA GLY A 131 -22.62 -11.27 13.65
C GLY A 131 -22.81 -9.86 13.06
N LEU A 132 -21.82 -8.98 13.16
CA LEU A 132 -21.86 -7.65 12.53
C LEU A 132 -21.79 -7.72 11.00
N ILE A 133 -21.17 -8.76 10.45
CA ILE A 133 -21.04 -8.95 9.00
C ILE A 133 -22.30 -9.60 8.41
N GLY A 134 -22.93 -10.51 9.16
CA GLY A 134 -24.12 -11.25 8.74
C GLY A 134 -23.88 -12.75 8.66
N GLU A 135 -24.41 -13.39 7.61
CA GLU A 135 -24.29 -14.82 7.40
C GLU A 135 -23.13 -15.16 6.42
N PRO A 136 -22.55 -16.37 6.56
CA PRO A 136 -21.53 -16.82 5.59
C PRO A 136 -22.09 -16.92 4.17
N PRO A 137 -21.22 -16.91 3.13
CA PRO A 137 -19.77 -17.01 3.22
C PRO A 137 -19.08 -15.71 3.64
N PHE A 138 -17.92 -15.83 4.29
CA PHE A 138 -17.08 -14.69 4.66
C PHE A 138 -15.75 -14.70 3.92
N ILE A 139 -15.20 -13.52 3.70
CA ILE A 139 -13.82 -13.35 3.25
C ILE A 139 -12.97 -12.86 4.43
N ILE A 140 -11.98 -13.65 4.82
CA ILE A 140 -11.03 -13.26 5.87
C ILE A 140 -9.72 -12.87 5.19
N LYS A 141 -9.23 -11.66 5.48
CA LYS A 141 -8.04 -11.08 4.84
C LYS A 141 -7.02 -10.66 5.87
N LEU A 142 -5.78 -11.13 5.73
CA LEU A 142 -4.66 -10.57 6.50
C LEU A 142 -4.45 -9.10 6.13
N LEU A 143 -4.19 -8.25 7.14
CA LEU A 143 -3.81 -6.85 6.89
C LEU A 143 -2.48 -6.79 6.16
N GLU A 144 -1.50 -7.59 6.59
CA GLU A 144 -0.20 -7.71 5.95
C GLU A 144 -0.23 -8.84 4.91
N GLY A 145 -0.50 -8.51 3.68
CA GLY A 145 -0.51 -9.47 2.57
C GLY A 145 -0.70 -8.76 1.23
N THR A 146 -0.13 -9.33 0.19
CA THR A 146 -0.22 -8.79 -1.17
C THR A 146 -0.55 -9.88 -2.17
N GLN A 147 -1.16 -9.52 -3.31
CA GLN A 147 -1.44 -10.44 -4.42
C GLN A 147 -2.30 -11.65 -4.02
N GLY A 148 -3.32 -11.44 -3.19
CA GLY A 148 -4.22 -12.49 -2.75
C GLY A 148 -3.68 -13.43 -1.67
N LYS A 149 -2.41 -13.29 -1.27
CA LYS A 149 -1.86 -14.07 -0.16
C LYS A 149 -2.50 -13.61 1.15
N GLY A 150 -2.99 -14.58 1.94
CA GLY A 150 -3.70 -14.30 3.19
C GLY A 150 -5.15 -13.84 2.99
N VAL A 151 -5.80 -14.25 1.89
CA VAL A 151 -7.25 -14.10 1.65
C VAL A 151 -7.86 -15.50 1.65
N VAL A 152 -8.84 -15.73 2.51
CA VAL A 152 -9.51 -17.02 2.69
C VAL A 152 -11.01 -16.82 2.57
N LEU A 153 -11.66 -17.59 1.69
CA LEU A 153 -13.11 -17.75 1.64
C LEU A 153 -13.52 -18.81 2.66
N THR A 154 -14.48 -18.51 3.51
CA THR A 154 -15.02 -19.44 4.51
C THR A 154 -16.53 -19.58 4.32
N GLU A 155 -16.97 -20.77 3.97
CA GLU A 155 -18.37 -21.06 3.64
C GLU A 155 -19.27 -21.28 4.86
N THR A 156 -18.68 -21.46 6.04
CA THR A 156 -19.41 -21.69 7.29
C THR A 156 -18.82 -20.87 8.44
N LYS A 157 -19.62 -20.55 9.45
CA LYS A 157 -19.18 -19.89 10.68
C LYS A 157 -18.03 -20.66 11.35
N LYS A 158 -18.14 -21.99 11.44
CA LYS A 158 -17.10 -22.84 12.03
C LYS A 158 -15.77 -22.76 11.28
N ALA A 159 -15.80 -22.73 9.95
CA ALA A 159 -14.58 -22.55 9.15
C ALA A 159 -13.97 -21.15 9.39
N ALA A 160 -14.81 -20.11 9.47
CA ALA A 160 -14.36 -18.77 9.77
C ALA A 160 -13.69 -18.68 11.16
N GLU A 161 -14.30 -19.25 12.19
CA GLU A 161 -13.71 -19.32 13.53
C GLU A 161 -12.32 -19.98 13.52
N SER A 162 -12.20 -21.12 12.83
CA SER A 162 -10.92 -21.82 12.73
C SER A 162 -9.83 -21.00 12.06
N VAL A 163 -10.17 -20.25 11.01
CA VAL A 163 -9.22 -19.36 10.31
C VAL A 163 -8.85 -18.16 11.20
N ILE A 164 -9.81 -17.59 11.90
CA ILE A 164 -9.57 -16.49 12.86
C ILE A 164 -8.62 -16.94 13.95
N ASP A 165 -8.87 -18.10 14.56
CA ASP A 165 -8.02 -18.66 15.61
C ASP A 165 -6.60 -18.94 15.08
N ALA A 166 -6.48 -19.47 13.86
CA ALA A 166 -5.16 -19.70 13.24
C ALA A 166 -4.39 -18.39 13.02
N PHE A 167 -5.04 -17.33 12.53
CA PHE A 167 -4.39 -16.05 12.32
C PHE A 167 -4.01 -15.38 13.64
N ARG A 168 -4.84 -15.51 14.67
CA ARG A 168 -4.54 -15.00 16.01
C ARG A 168 -3.35 -15.72 16.66
N ASN A 169 -3.26 -17.03 16.51
CA ASN A 169 -2.10 -17.80 16.98
C ASN A 169 -0.77 -17.41 16.30
N LEU A 170 -0.85 -16.74 15.14
CA LEU A 170 0.30 -16.19 14.44
C LEU A 170 0.51 -14.68 14.70
N ASP A 171 -0.18 -14.10 15.69
CA ASP A 171 -0.20 -12.66 15.99
C ASP A 171 -0.53 -11.78 14.77
N ALA A 172 -1.27 -12.32 13.81
CA ALA A 172 -1.60 -11.62 12.59
C ALA A 172 -2.92 -10.87 12.71
N TYR A 173 -2.92 -9.60 12.28
CA TYR A 173 -4.14 -8.81 12.15
C TYR A 173 -4.89 -9.18 10.87
N PHE A 174 -6.22 -9.21 10.96
CA PHE A 174 -7.10 -9.60 9.86
C PHE A 174 -8.38 -8.75 9.81
N LEU A 175 -9.03 -8.76 8.65
CA LEU A 175 -10.38 -8.25 8.43
C LEU A 175 -11.30 -9.42 8.12
N VAL A 176 -12.55 -9.33 8.57
CA VAL A 176 -13.66 -10.21 8.14
C VAL A 176 -14.59 -9.37 7.27
N GLN A 177 -14.93 -9.86 6.09
CA GLN A 177 -15.81 -9.16 5.16
C GLN A 177 -16.91 -10.10 4.65
N GLU A 178 -18.06 -9.52 4.29
CA GLU A 178 -19.06 -10.24 3.52
C GLU A 178 -18.48 -10.69 2.16
N PHE A 179 -18.97 -11.79 1.67
CA PHE A 179 -18.65 -12.26 0.32
C PHE A 179 -19.63 -11.66 -0.68
N ILE A 180 -19.11 -10.98 -1.70
CA ILE A 180 -19.93 -10.41 -2.78
C ILE A 180 -20.15 -11.50 -3.82
N SER A 181 -21.28 -12.19 -3.72
CA SER A 181 -21.64 -13.32 -4.58
C SER A 181 -21.80 -12.92 -6.06
N GLU A 182 -22.27 -11.70 -6.30
CA GLU A 182 -22.48 -11.15 -7.66
C GLU A 182 -21.19 -11.05 -8.46
N SER A 183 -20.07 -10.78 -7.79
CA SER A 183 -18.77 -10.72 -8.45
C SER A 183 -18.13 -12.09 -8.62
N ALA A 184 -18.53 -13.09 -7.82
CA ALA A 184 -18.02 -14.46 -7.84
C ALA A 184 -16.48 -14.55 -7.87
N GLY A 185 -15.81 -13.63 -7.16
CA GLY A 185 -14.34 -13.54 -7.12
C GLY A 185 -13.72 -12.78 -8.28
N SER A 186 -14.52 -12.21 -9.18
CA SER A 186 -14.03 -11.32 -10.25
C SER A 186 -13.88 -9.88 -9.74
N ASP A 187 -12.90 -9.16 -10.26
CA ASP A 187 -12.70 -7.75 -9.98
C ASP A 187 -12.51 -6.95 -11.28
N ILE A 188 -12.85 -5.66 -11.21
CA ILE A 188 -12.62 -4.72 -12.31
C ILE A 188 -11.48 -3.80 -11.88
N ARG A 189 -10.45 -3.69 -12.73
CA ARG A 189 -9.34 -2.80 -12.51
C ARG A 189 -9.43 -1.60 -13.44
N CYS A 190 -9.61 -0.42 -12.85
CA CYS A 190 -9.62 0.86 -13.57
C CYS A 190 -8.20 1.46 -13.61
N PHE A 191 -7.79 1.96 -14.77
CA PHE A 191 -6.49 2.61 -15.01
C PHE A 191 -6.68 4.04 -15.48
#